data_7e266d6b1cc72572435f07feef410fa8
#
_entry.id   7e266d6b1cc72572435f07feef410fa8
#
_cell.length_a   1.000
_cell.length_b   1.000
_cell.length_c   1.000
_cell.angle_alpha   90.00
_cell.angle_beta   90.00
_cell.angle_gamma   90.00
#
_symmetry.space_group_name_H-M   'P 1'
#
loop_
_entity.id
_entity.type
_entity.pdbx_description
1 polymer ?
#
loop_
_entity_poly.entity_id
_entity_poly.type
_entity_poly.pdbx_seq_one_letter_code
_entity_poly.pdbx_strand_id
1 'polypeptide(L)'
;MRIQNGASVTIKTGGEKMNGLMSWMEKYILPVATKIGSEKHLVALRDAFIGTMPATMAGAIAVLLNAFMRDFPNTYLGEGNAITTFFTPVIGVNGLIWNGTLAIMAVVFALSLGANLAKAYEVDPVSGSIVSLIAFIIGLPDAATAVLT
;
A
#
# COMPACT_ATOMS: atom_id res chain seq x y z
N MET A 1 -37.81 45.86 -11.61
CA MET A 1 -38.16 44.52 -11.07
C MET A 1 -37.93 43.46 -12.13
N ARG A 2 -36.68 43.01 -12.34
CA ARG A 2 -36.33 41.91 -13.28
C ARG A 2 -34.85 41.58 -13.24
N ILE A 3 -34.37 41.02 -12.14
CA ILE A 3 -33.05 40.38 -12.06
C ILE A 3 -33.17 39.19 -11.09
N GLN A 4 -33.71 38.06 -11.54
CA GLN A 4 -33.61 36.77 -10.77
C GLN A 4 -33.65 35.51 -11.63
N ASN A 5 -33.55 35.58 -12.97
CA ASN A 5 -33.65 34.38 -13.82
C ASN A 5 -32.32 33.83 -14.38
N GLY A 6 -31.18 34.41 -14.04
CA GLY A 6 -29.90 33.96 -14.61
C GLY A 6 -29.15 32.90 -13.77
N ALA A 7 -29.29 32.93 -12.46
CA ALA A 7 -28.52 32.06 -11.57
C ALA A 7 -29.10 30.66 -11.39
N SER A 8 -30.43 30.52 -11.47
CA SER A 8 -31.13 29.24 -11.29
C SER A 8 -31.02 28.32 -12.49
N VAL A 9 -30.79 28.84 -13.70
CA VAL A 9 -30.62 28.04 -14.91
C VAL A 9 -29.25 27.35 -14.97
N THR A 10 -28.21 28.05 -14.48
CA THR A 10 -26.82 27.49 -14.50
C THR A 10 -26.64 26.36 -13.49
N ILE A 11 -27.29 26.44 -12.34
CA ILE A 11 -27.25 25.39 -11.30
C ILE A 11 -28.05 24.16 -11.76
N LYS A 12 -29.17 24.35 -12.45
CA LYS A 12 -29.99 23.25 -12.97
C LYS A 12 -29.29 22.45 -14.06
N THR A 13 -28.58 23.13 -14.97
CA THR A 13 -27.85 22.48 -16.08
C THR A 13 -26.64 21.68 -15.56
N GLY A 14 -25.97 22.13 -14.51
CA GLY A 14 -24.88 21.37 -13.85
C GLY A 14 -25.39 20.11 -13.16
N GLY A 15 -26.53 20.19 -12.48
CA GLY A 15 -27.16 19.05 -11.79
C GLY A 15 -27.65 17.98 -12.75
N GLU A 16 -28.25 18.34 -13.87
CA GLU A 16 -28.73 17.38 -14.88
C GLU A 16 -27.58 16.61 -15.55
N LYS A 17 -26.47 17.30 -15.86
CA LYS A 17 -25.27 16.64 -16.40
C LYS A 17 -24.61 15.72 -15.39
N MET A 18 -24.55 16.12 -14.10
CA MET A 18 -24.04 15.27 -13.03
C MET A 18 -24.96 14.06 -12.79
N ASN A 19 -26.26 14.24 -12.81
CA ASN A 19 -27.22 13.14 -12.68
C ASN A 19 -27.15 12.17 -13.87
N GLY A 20 -26.96 12.67 -15.09
CA GLY A 20 -26.75 11.84 -16.28
C GLY A 20 -25.44 11.06 -16.23
N LEU A 21 -24.36 11.67 -15.73
CA LEU A 21 -23.08 11.00 -15.52
C LEU A 21 -23.16 9.96 -14.40
N MET A 22 -23.83 10.28 -13.30
CA MET A 22 -24.08 9.36 -12.20
C MET A 22 -24.92 8.16 -12.63
N SER A 23 -26.01 8.36 -13.36
CA SER A 23 -26.85 7.26 -13.84
C SER A 23 -26.15 6.40 -14.89
N TRP A 24 -25.30 6.99 -15.73
CA TRP A 24 -24.45 6.24 -16.66
C TRP A 24 -23.41 5.40 -15.91
N MET A 25 -22.75 5.98 -14.91
CA MET A 25 -21.78 5.31 -14.05
C MET A 25 -22.43 4.15 -13.28
N GLU A 26 -23.60 4.38 -12.72
CA GLU A 26 -24.39 3.40 -11.98
C GLU A 26 -24.85 2.25 -12.89
N LYS A 27 -25.22 2.54 -14.12
CA LYS A 27 -25.71 1.55 -15.07
C LYS A 27 -24.61 0.69 -15.70
N TYR A 28 -23.44 1.28 -15.99
CA TYR A 28 -22.37 0.59 -16.73
C TYR A 28 -21.15 0.27 -15.89
N ILE A 29 -20.75 1.14 -14.98
CA ILE A 29 -19.53 0.96 -14.17
C ILE A 29 -19.83 0.14 -12.92
N LEU A 30 -20.92 0.40 -12.23
CA LEU A 30 -21.27 -0.30 -10.99
C LEU A 30 -21.38 -1.82 -11.17
N PRO A 31 -22.10 -2.38 -12.17
CA PRO A 31 -22.19 -3.82 -12.34
C PRO A 31 -20.86 -4.47 -12.75
N VAL A 32 -20.02 -3.75 -13.49
CA VAL A 32 -18.67 -4.22 -13.83
C VAL A 32 -17.76 -4.16 -12.61
N ALA A 33 -17.78 -3.05 -11.87
CA ALA A 33 -17.01 -2.87 -10.66
C ALA A 33 -17.38 -3.87 -9.55
N THR A 34 -18.68 -4.16 -9.37
CA THR A 34 -19.13 -5.16 -8.40
C THR A 34 -18.73 -6.57 -8.82
N LYS A 35 -18.82 -6.91 -10.10
CA LYS A 35 -18.39 -8.21 -10.61
C LYS A 35 -16.89 -8.40 -10.47
N ILE A 36 -16.10 -7.41 -10.84
CA ILE A 36 -14.64 -7.42 -10.66
C ILE A 36 -14.28 -7.44 -9.17
N GLY A 37 -14.93 -6.61 -8.35
CA GLY A 37 -14.67 -6.52 -6.91
C GLY A 37 -15.08 -7.76 -6.12
N SER A 38 -15.92 -8.63 -6.65
CA SER A 38 -16.32 -9.91 -6.05
C SER A 38 -15.45 -11.10 -6.47
N GLU A 39 -14.53 -10.91 -7.43
CA GLU A 39 -13.59 -11.95 -7.83
C GLU A 39 -12.65 -12.32 -6.67
N LYS A 40 -12.53 -13.62 -6.40
CA LYS A 40 -11.76 -14.14 -5.25
C LYS A 40 -10.32 -13.62 -5.20
N HIS A 41 -9.68 -13.47 -6.36
CA HIS A 41 -8.32 -12.93 -6.45
C HIS A 41 -8.22 -11.46 -6.05
N LEU A 42 -9.18 -10.64 -6.45
CA LEU A 42 -9.19 -9.21 -6.12
C LEU A 42 -9.54 -8.95 -4.66
N VAL A 43 -10.46 -9.74 -4.10
CA VAL A 43 -10.77 -9.71 -2.67
C VAL A 43 -9.55 -10.09 -1.86
N ALA A 44 -8.85 -11.18 -2.23
CA ALA A 44 -7.65 -11.63 -1.56
C ALA A 44 -6.51 -10.57 -1.64
N LEU A 45 -6.36 -9.93 -2.79
CA LEU A 45 -5.39 -8.85 -3.00
C LEU A 45 -5.70 -7.64 -2.10
N ARG A 46 -6.96 -7.19 -2.08
CA ARG A 46 -7.42 -6.10 -1.21
C ARG A 46 -7.15 -6.40 0.26
N ASP A 47 -7.50 -7.59 0.70
CA ASP A 47 -7.37 -8.00 2.09
C ASP A 47 -5.89 -8.17 2.49
N ALA A 48 -5.03 -8.59 1.55
CA ALA A 48 -3.59 -8.60 1.74
C ALA A 48 -3.02 -7.19 1.94
N PHE A 49 -3.45 -6.20 1.15
CA PHE A 49 -3.06 -4.80 1.35
C PHE A 49 -3.53 -4.25 2.69
N ILE A 50 -4.79 -4.49 3.06
CA ILE A 50 -5.32 -4.05 4.36
C ILE A 50 -4.53 -4.68 5.51
N GLY A 51 -4.22 -5.98 5.42
CA GLY A 51 -3.43 -6.68 6.43
C GLY A 51 -2.00 -6.18 6.59
N THR A 52 -1.41 -5.60 5.55
CA THR A 52 -0.05 -5.03 5.59
C THR A 52 0.01 -3.55 5.97
N MET A 53 -1.13 -2.84 6.04
CA MET A 53 -1.20 -1.42 6.40
C MET A 53 -0.51 -1.07 7.73
N PRO A 54 -0.69 -1.81 8.84
CA PRO A 54 -0.01 -1.48 10.09
C PRO A 54 1.52 -1.51 9.98
N ALA A 55 2.06 -2.47 9.22
CA ALA A 55 3.49 -2.60 9.00
C ALA A 55 4.05 -1.45 8.15
N THR A 56 3.32 -1.04 7.09
CA THR A 56 3.71 0.12 6.27
C THR A 56 3.68 1.42 7.05
N MET A 57 2.67 1.62 7.92
CA MET A 57 2.60 2.81 8.77
C MET A 57 3.77 2.86 9.76
N ALA A 58 4.10 1.75 10.42
CA ALA A 58 5.24 1.69 11.32
C ALA A 58 6.56 1.98 10.57
N GLY A 59 6.74 1.41 9.40
CA GLY A 59 7.90 1.66 8.55
C GLY A 59 7.99 3.12 8.08
N ALA A 60 6.88 3.74 7.71
CA ALA A 60 6.84 5.14 7.29
C ALA A 60 7.23 6.08 8.44
N ILE A 61 6.76 5.82 9.66
CA ILE A 61 7.16 6.57 10.85
C ILE A 61 8.67 6.39 11.11
N ALA A 62 9.19 5.18 10.96
CA ALA A 62 10.61 4.91 11.12
C ALA A 62 11.46 5.69 10.10
N VAL A 63 11.04 5.76 8.83
CA VAL A 63 11.72 6.56 7.80
C VAL A 63 11.69 8.05 8.16
N LEU A 64 10.54 8.56 8.61
CA LEU A 64 10.40 9.96 9.00
C LEU A 64 11.32 10.32 10.18
N LEU A 65 11.36 9.47 11.21
CA LEU A 65 12.25 9.66 12.35
C LEU A 65 13.73 9.62 11.91
N ASN A 66 14.09 8.71 11.01
CA ASN A 66 15.44 8.61 10.49
C ASN A 66 15.85 9.87 9.71
N ALA A 67 14.94 10.39 8.89
CA ALA A 67 15.17 11.64 8.16
C ALA A 67 15.43 12.81 9.12
N PHE A 68 14.69 12.93 10.23
CA PHE A 68 14.89 14.00 11.20
C PHE A 68 16.13 13.82 12.08
N MET A 69 16.44 12.60 12.49
CA MET A 69 17.50 12.32 13.47
C MET A 69 18.87 12.11 12.83
N ARG A 70 18.90 11.66 11.60
CA ARG A 70 20.13 11.31 10.88
C ARG A 70 20.35 12.19 9.65
N ASP A 71 19.38 12.17 8.70
CA ASP A 71 19.62 12.74 7.37
C ASP A 71 19.64 14.27 7.39
N PHE A 72 18.73 14.90 8.14
CA PHE A 72 18.68 16.34 8.29
C PHE A 72 19.94 16.91 8.99
N PRO A 73 20.36 16.41 10.17
CA PRO A 73 21.59 16.89 10.80
C PRO A 73 22.85 16.63 9.97
N ASN A 74 22.95 15.48 9.31
CA ASN A 74 24.12 15.17 8.47
C ASN A 74 24.20 16.08 7.24
N THR A 75 23.06 16.48 6.66
CA THR A 75 23.04 17.36 5.50
C THR A 75 23.47 18.80 5.83
N TYR A 76 23.08 19.32 7.01
CA TYR A 76 23.33 20.71 7.38
C TYR A 76 24.56 20.93 8.27
N LEU A 77 24.92 19.95 9.09
CA LEU A 77 26.00 20.03 10.08
C LEU A 77 27.22 19.14 9.76
N GLY A 78 27.12 18.34 8.69
CA GLY A 78 28.14 17.38 8.30
C GLY A 78 28.04 16.03 9.02
N GLU A 79 28.73 15.01 8.50
CA GLU A 79 28.73 13.69 9.08
C GLU A 79 29.45 13.66 10.44
N GLY A 80 28.92 12.88 11.38
CA GLY A 80 29.51 12.71 12.71
C GLY A 80 29.29 13.90 13.67
N ASN A 81 28.29 14.75 13.39
CA ASN A 81 27.93 15.86 14.27
C ASN A 81 27.42 15.34 15.64
N ALA A 82 27.51 16.22 16.67
CA ALA A 82 27.13 15.87 18.04
C ALA A 82 25.67 15.39 18.18
N ILE A 83 24.76 15.90 17.33
CA ILE A 83 23.35 15.53 17.34
C ILE A 83 23.19 14.08 16.88
N THR A 84 23.75 13.74 15.74
CA THR A 84 23.70 12.35 15.20
C THR A 84 24.37 11.38 16.16
N THR A 85 25.50 11.75 16.77
CA THR A 85 26.20 10.92 17.75
C THR A 85 25.36 10.68 18.99
N PHE A 86 24.67 11.69 19.50
CA PHE A 86 23.77 11.56 20.63
C PHE A 86 22.57 10.62 20.33
N PHE A 87 22.01 10.71 19.13
CA PHE A 87 20.88 9.89 18.70
C PHE A 87 21.27 8.52 18.10
N THR A 88 22.54 8.18 18.02
CA THR A 88 23.02 6.89 17.45
C THR A 88 22.26 5.66 17.97
N PRO A 89 22.02 5.48 19.29
CA PRO A 89 21.30 4.29 19.76
C PRO A 89 19.83 4.28 19.27
N VAL A 90 19.18 5.44 19.19
CA VAL A 90 17.80 5.56 18.69
C VAL A 90 17.75 5.30 17.18
N ILE A 91 18.72 5.82 16.43
CA ILE A 91 18.87 5.59 14.99
C ILE A 91 19.09 4.08 14.72
N GLY A 92 19.87 3.39 15.55
CA GLY A 92 20.07 1.95 15.44
C GLY A 92 18.78 1.14 15.62
N VAL A 93 18.01 1.42 16.67
CA VAL A 93 16.71 0.78 16.90
C VAL A 93 15.73 1.10 15.78
N ASN A 94 15.70 2.35 15.33
CA ASN A 94 14.86 2.77 14.22
C ASN A 94 15.21 2.06 12.90
N GLY A 95 16.50 1.81 12.65
CA GLY A 95 16.97 1.01 11.51
C GLY A 95 16.46 -0.43 11.56
N LEU A 96 16.38 -1.04 12.76
CA LEU A 96 15.79 -2.37 12.94
C LEU A 96 14.29 -2.38 12.61
N ILE A 97 13.56 -1.34 13.02
CA ILE A 97 12.14 -1.20 12.67
C ILE A 97 11.97 -1.08 11.15
N TRP A 98 12.78 -0.27 10.49
CA TRP A 98 12.77 -0.13 9.04
C TRP A 98 13.06 -1.46 8.32
N ASN A 99 14.08 -2.19 8.75
CA ASN A 99 14.42 -3.50 8.20
C ASN A 99 13.31 -4.53 8.43
N GLY A 100 12.69 -4.53 9.62
CA GLY A 100 11.60 -5.44 9.98
C GLY A 100 10.24 -5.08 9.36
N THR A 101 10.11 -3.93 8.72
CA THR A 101 8.86 -3.47 8.10
C THR A 101 9.01 -3.26 6.59
N LEU A 102 9.59 -2.14 6.17
CA LEU A 102 9.65 -1.78 4.76
C LEU A 102 10.63 -2.64 3.95
N ALA A 103 11.79 -3.00 4.52
CA ALA A 103 12.78 -3.78 3.79
C ALA A 103 12.29 -5.19 3.43
N ILE A 104 11.47 -5.79 4.30
CA ILE A 104 10.87 -7.11 4.06
C ILE A 104 9.42 -7.05 3.60
N MET A 105 8.92 -5.86 3.25
CA MET A 105 7.50 -5.64 2.92
C MET A 105 7.01 -6.55 1.80
N ALA A 106 7.81 -6.77 0.77
CA ALA A 106 7.46 -7.64 -0.35
C ALA A 106 7.23 -9.10 0.11
N VAL A 107 8.06 -9.59 1.04
CA VAL A 107 7.92 -10.94 1.63
C VAL A 107 6.65 -11.03 2.47
N VAL A 108 6.41 -10.03 3.33
CA VAL A 108 5.20 -9.97 4.17
C VAL A 108 3.95 -9.88 3.31
N PHE A 109 3.99 -9.11 2.23
CA PHE A 109 2.88 -9.01 1.28
C PHE A 109 2.64 -10.33 0.54
N ALA A 110 3.68 -11.03 0.09
CA ALA A 110 3.57 -12.33 -0.56
C ALA A 110 2.90 -13.36 0.37
N LEU A 111 3.32 -13.42 1.64
CA LEU A 111 2.70 -14.29 2.65
C LEU A 111 1.23 -13.93 2.88
N SER A 112 0.92 -12.65 3.04
CA SER A 112 -0.44 -12.16 3.27
C SER A 112 -1.35 -12.46 2.07
N LEU A 113 -0.87 -12.24 0.85
CA LEU A 113 -1.59 -12.54 -0.37
C LEU A 113 -1.90 -14.04 -0.48
N GLY A 114 -0.91 -14.89 -0.25
CA GLY A 114 -1.09 -16.36 -0.27
C GLY A 114 -2.10 -16.84 0.76
N ALA A 115 -2.06 -16.29 1.99
CA ALA A 115 -3.03 -16.60 3.05
C ALA A 115 -4.46 -16.21 2.66
N ASN A 116 -4.64 -14.99 2.15
CA ASN A 116 -5.96 -14.48 1.80
C ASN A 116 -6.52 -15.18 0.55
N LEU A 117 -5.66 -15.51 -0.40
CA LEU A 117 -6.06 -16.30 -1.57
C LEU A 117 -6.50 -17.71 -1.16
N ALA A 118 -5.74 -18.39 -0.28
CA ALA A 118 -6.11 -19.71 0.23
C ALA A 118 -7.46 -19.67 0.97
N LYS A 119 -7.71 -18.65 1.81
CA LYS A 119 -9.02 -18.43 2.45
C LYS A 119 -10.14 -18.27 1.42
N ALA A 120 -9.92 -17.52 0.35
CA ALA A 120 -10.92 -17.30 -0.70
C ALA A 120 -11.29 -18.61 -1.45
N TYR A 121 -10.36 -19.58 -1.48
CA TYR A 121 -10.57 -20.91 -2.07
C TYR A 121 -10.89 -21.99 -1.03
N GLU A 122 -11.11 -21.60 0.23
CA GLU A 122 -11.44 -22.52 1.34
C GLU A 122 -10.35 -23.60 1.58
N VAL A 123 -9.09 -23.23 1.33
CA VAL A 123 -7.90 -24.06 1.58
C VAL A 123 -7.17 -23.52 2.80
N ASP A 124 -6.31 -24.33 3.41
CA ASP A 124 -5.53 -23.93 4.56
C ASP A 124 -4.66 -22.70 4.29
N PRO A 125 -4.84 -21.59 5.06
CA PRO A 125 -4.14 -20.33 4.83
C PRO A 125 -2.62 -20.45 5.02
N VAL A 126 -2.16 -21.32 5.90
CA VAL A 126 -0.72 -21.51 6.17
C VAL A 126 -0.04 -22.14 4.97
N SER A 127 -0.64 -23.17 4.40
CA SER A 127 -0.15 -23.83 3.19
C SER A 127 -0.11 -22.84 2.01
N GLY A 128 -1.16 -22.02 1.84
CA GLY A 128 -1.20 -21.00 0.81
C GLY A 128 -0.11 -19.93 0.98
N SER A 129 0.17 -19.50 2.21
CA SER A 129 1.25 -18.57 2.50
C SER A 129 2.63 -19.13 2.12
N ILE A 130 2.89 -20.39 2.47
CA ILE A 130 4.18 -21.04 2.17
C ILE A 130 4.39 -21.17 0.67
N VAL A 131 3.38 -21.61 -0.07
CA VAL A 131 3.45 -21.74 -1.54
C VAL A 131 3.70 -20.37 -2.19
N SER A 132 3.01 -19.31 -1.74
CA SER A 132 3.19 -17.96 -2.24
C SER A 132 4.60 -17.42 -1.94
N LEU A 133 5.15 -17.71 -0.76
CA LEU A 133 6.51 -17.31 -0.40
C LEU A 133 7.54 -18.04 -1.29
N ILE A 134 7.39 -19.33 -1.51
CA ILE A 134 8.28 -20.11 -2.38
C ILE A 134 8.23 -19.56 -3.81
N ALA A 135 7.04 -19.31 -4.34
CA ALA A 135 6.87 -18.71 -5.67
C ALA A 135 7.53 -17.33 -5.77
N PHE A 136 7.39 -16.51 -4.72
CA PHE A 136 8.03 -15.18 -4.65
C PHE A 136 9.56 -15.29 -4.67
N ILE A 137 10.15 -16.20 -3.87
CA ILE A 137 11.61 -16.39 -3.82
C ILE A 137 12.15 -16.89 -5.16
N ILE A 138 11.46 -17.83 -5.81
CA ILE A 138 11.84 -18.33 -7.15
C ILE A 138 11.81 -17.20 -8.20
N GLY A 139 10.89 -16.25 -8.05
CA GLY A 139 10.76 -15.10 -8.95
C GLY A 139 11.83 -14.01 -8.75
N LEU A 140 12.66 -14.08 -7.71
CA LEU A 140 13.74 -13.12 -7.50
C LEU A 140 14.91 -13.42 -8.46
N PRO A 141 15.43 -12.39 -9.17
CA PRO A 141 16.52 -12.58 -10.15
C PRO A 141 17.78 -13.22 -9.53
N ASP A 142 18.09 -12.85 -8.30
CA ASP A 142 19.27 -13.36 -7.59
C ASP A 142 19.14 -14.84 -7.20
N ALA A 143 17.93 -15.30 -6.89
CA ALA A 143 17.68 -16.71 -6.62
C ALA A 143 17.81 -17.55 -7.90
N ALA A 144 17.38 -17.02 -9.05
CA ALA A 144 17.53 -17.69 -10.33
C ALA A 144 18.99 -17.84 -10.75
N THR A 145 19.82 -16.84 -10.50
CA THR A 145 21.27 -16.91 -10.78
C THR A 145 22.01 -17.84 -9.84
N ALA A 146 21.63 -17.93 -8.57
CA ALA A 146 22.25 -18.82 -7.60
C ALA A 146 21.99 -20.32 -7.87
N VAL A 147 20.91 -20.65 -8.59
CA VAL A 147 20.58 -22.04 -8.96
C VAL A 147 21.26 -22.47 -10.26
N LEU A 148 21.67 -21.52 -11.11
CA LEU A 148 22.27 -21.79 -12.41
C LEU A 148 23.81 -21.75 -12.41
N THR A 149 24.42 -21.41 -11.28
CA THR A 149 25.88 -21.44 -11.06
C THR A 149 26.27 -22.54 -10.11
#